data_cf2c20dafdce9742c0ca252aa87ea4e1
#
_entry.id   cf2c20dafdce9742c0ca252aa87ea4e1
#
_cell.length_a   1.000
_cell.length_b   1.000
_cell.length_c   1.000
_cell.angle_alpha   90.00
_cell.angle_beta   90.00
_cell.angle_gamma   90.00
#
_symmetry.space_group_name_H-M   'P 1'
#
loop_
_entity.id
_entity.type
_entity.pdbx_description
1 polymer ?
#
loop_
_entity_poly.entity_id
_entity_poly.type
_entity_poly.pdbx_seq_one_letter_code
_entity_poly.pdbx_strand_id
1 'polypeptide(L)'
;MHFISSAMASFCLETTVEDAMQTVRDAGFDSLDFPLSVYSRPQDAPLRGDDWRQWARGVRRTADRIGLPITQAHASWEQAIPDDLHYESPYEIYERTMEACAILGCRQLIFHPVLYLHRMPDRSLWPRIHDWNVRWFHELLPLAEKFDIVINLENTFDYRHLQQPGDAPVPYTTAQDMLELVYGIGSNRVQLCLDTGHAHISGQDVPEMIRAWRGNLATLHLNDNYGLIRPVFEDLHLFPGYGTLE
;
A
#
# COMPACT_ATOMS: atom_id res chain seq x y z
N MET A 1 0.92 21.95 2.30
CA MET A 1 -0.32 21.71 3.05
C MET A 1 -0.31 20.25 3.39
N HIS A 2 -0.53 19.87 4.65
CA HIS A 2 -0.63 18.47 5.05
C HIS A 2 -2.12 18.13 5.11
N PHE A 3 -2.48 16.96 4.57
CA PHE A 3 -3.84 16.44 4.62
C PHE A 3 -3.91 15.31 5.65
N ILE A 4 -5.02 15.27 6.37
CA ILE A 4 -5.39 14.11 7.19
C ILE A 4 -6.43 13.34 6.39
N SER A 5 -6.01 12.19 5.86
CA SER A 5 -6.85 11.31 5.06
C SER A 5 -7.37 10.13 5.88
N SER A 6 -8.47 9.56 5.45
CA SER A 6 -8.95 8.27 5.93
C SER A 6 -9.06 7.29 4.77
N ALA A 7 -8.79 6.01 5.04
CA ALA A 7 -9.12 4.92 4.14
C ALA A 7 -10.62 4.56 4.29
N MET A 8 -11.22 4.07 3.20
CA MET A 8 -12.60 3.56 3.22
C MET A 8 -12.69 2.06 2.90
N ALA A 9 -11.55 1.38 2.86
CA ALA A 9 -11.46 -0.02 2.41
C ALA A 9 -12.34 -0.98 3.24
N SER A 10 -12.49 -0.73 4.53
CA SER A 10 -13.24 -1.60 5.46
C SER A 10 -14.76 -1.59 5.26
N PHE A 11 -15.32 -0.56 4.63
CA PHE A 11 -16.76 -0.41 4.49
C PHE A 11 -17.25 -0.03 3.07
N CYS A 12 -16.34 0.24 2.14
CA CYS A 12 -16.71 0.72 0.82
C CYS A 12 -17.47 -0.30 -0.06
N LEU A 13 -17.44 -1.58 0.29
CA LEU A 13 -18.22 -2.62 -0.39
C LEU A 13 -19.62 -2.82 0.22
N GLU A 14 -19.88 -2.24 1.39
CA GLU A 14 -21.18 -2.34 2.08
C GLU A 14 -22.16 -1.26 1.61
N THR A 15 -21.68 -0.28 0.85
CA THR A 15 -22.46 0.86 0.39
C THR A 15 -21.99 1.32 -1.00
N THR A 16 -22.56 2.41 -1.50
CA THR A 16 -22.06 3.01 -2.75
C THR A 16 -20.74 3.76 -2.51
N VAL A 17 -19.92 3.88 -3.56
CA VAL A 17 -18.68 4.68 -3.50
C VAL A 17 -18.96 6.12 -3.03
N GLU A 18 -20.07 6.70 -3.51
CA GLU A 18 -20.48 8.05 -3.14
C GLU A 18 -20.82 8.17 -1.66
N ASP A 19 -21.61 7.24 -1.10
CA ASP A 19 -21.97 7.25 0.32
C ASP A 19 -20.75 6.99 1.20
N ALA A 20 -19.85 6.08 0.79
CA ALA A 20 -18.61 5.82 1.51
C ALA A 20 -17.73 7.09 1.57
N MET A 21 -17.56 7.78 0.45
CA MET A 21 -16.82 9.03 0.40
C MET A 21 -17.48 10.13 1.23
N GLN A 22 -18.82 10.24 1.18
CA GLN A 22 -19.57 11.20 1.99
C GLN A 22 -19.38 10.93 3.49
N THR A 23 -19.37 9.65 3.89
CA THR A 23 -19.10 9.25 5.29
C THR A 23 -17.75 9.74 5.76
N VAL A 24 -16.70 9.59 4.97
CA VAL A 24 -15.36 10.11 5.29
C VAL A 24 -15.37 11.64 5.41
N ARG A 25 -16.06 12.32 4.50
CA ARG A 25 -16.19 13.78 4.52
C ARG A 25 -16.91 14.27 5.77
N ASP A 26 -18.01 13.62 6.13
CA ASP A 26 -18.84 13.98 7.28
C ASP A 26 -18.14 13.70 8.63
N ALA A 27 -17.23 12.72 8.64
CA ALA A 27 -16.33 12.46 9.76
C ALA A 27 -15.26 13.55 9.97
N GLY A 28 -15.12 14.49 9.02
CA GLY A 28 -14.24 15.66 9.16
C GLY A 28 -12.82 15.48 8.59
N PHE A 29 -12.59 14.44 7.84
CA PHE A 29 -11.28 14.24 7.16
C PHE A 29 -11.11 15.22 6.00
N ASP A 30 -9.86 15.63 5.75
CA ASP A 30 -9.49 16.59 4.72
C ASP A 30 -9.39 15.97 3.33
N SER A 31 -9.11 14.67 3.27
CA SER A 31 -8.85 13.92 2.06
C SER A 31 -9.12 12.42 2.22
N LEU A 32 -8.95 11.69 1.13
CA LEU A 32 -9.20 10.27 1.07
C LEU A 32 -7.97 9.49 0.62
N ASP A 33 -7.73 8.35 1.25
CA ASP A 33 -6.96 7.25 0.73
C ASP A 33 -7.90 6.29 0.00
N PHE A 34 -7.80 6.24 -1.34
CA PHE A 34 -8.77 5.52 -2.16
C PHE A 34 -8.35 4.08 -2.43
N PRO A 35 -9.16 3.07 -2.09
CA PRO A 35 -8.78 1.67 -2.17
C PRO A 35 -8.97 1.10 -3.58
N LEU A 36 -8.15 1.49 -4.57
CA LEU A 36 -8.18 0.88 -5.90
C LEU A 36 -7.97 -0.64 -5.85
N SER A 37 -7.26 -1.12 -4.83
CA SER A 37 -7.08 -2.54 -4.53
C SER A 37 -8.40 -3.30 -4.38
N VAL A 38 -9.38 -2.72 -3.70
CA VAL A 38 -10.71 -3.30 -3.50
C VAL A 38 -11.49 -3.36 -4.81
N TYR A 39 -11.39 -2.32 -5.61
CA TYR A 39 -12.09 -2.19 -6.90
C TYR A 39 -11.38 -2.87 -8.08
N SER A 40 -10.31 -3.63 -7.81
CA SER A 40 -9.60 -4.44 -8.80
C SER A 40 -9.68 -5.95 -8.54
N ARG A 41 -10.03 -6.39 -7.32
CA ARG A 41 -9.94 -7.78 -6.89
C ARG A 41 -10.99 -8.73 -7.45
N PRO A 42 -12.31 -8.50 -7.25
CA PRO A 42 -13.33 -9.39 -7.80
C PRO A 42 -13.29 -9.42 -9.33
N GLN A 43 -13.71 -10.53 -9.91
CA GLN A 43 -13.79 -10.67 -11.38
C GLN A 43 -14.72 -9.63 -12.02
N ASP A 44 -15.75 -9.20 -11.30
CA ASP A 44 -16.72 -8.17 -11.66
C ASP A 44 -16.37 -6.78 -11.12
N ALA A 45 -15.17 -6.60 -10.61
CA ALA A 45 -14.72 -5.32 -10.06
C ALA A 45 -14.70 -4.23 -11.14
N PRO A 46 -15.03 -2.98 -10.79
CA PRO A 46 -15.09 -1.88 -11.74
C PRO A 46 -13.83 -1.71 -12.60
N LEU A 47 -12.64 -1.89 -12.05
CA LEU A 47 -11.37 -1.77 -12.80
C LEU A 47 -11.14 -2.89 -13.80
N ARG A 48 -11.91 -4.00 -13.74
CA ARG A 48 -11.83 -5.10 -14.70
C ARG A 48 -12.81 -4.98 -15.85
N GLY A 49 -13.86 -4.18 -15.68
CA GLY A 49 -14.87 -3.94 -16.71
C GLY A 49 -14.38 -3.05 -17.86
N ASP A 50 -15.10 -3.04 -18.96
CA ASP A 50 -14.77 -2.20 -20.13
C ASP A 50 -14.98 -0.70 -19.86
N ASP A 51 -15.92 -0.37 -18.97
CA ASP A 51 -16.30 1.01 -18.62
C ASP A 51 -15.50 1.59 -17.44
N TRP A 52 -14.39 0.96 -17.05
CA TRP A 52 -13.63 1.36 -15.86
C TRP A 52 -13.17 2.83 -15.85
N ARG A 53 -12.87 3.40 -17.03
CA ARG A 53 -12.51 4.83 -17.14
C ARG A 53 -13.70 5.73 -16.83
N GLN A 54 -14.91 5.32 -17.25
CA GLN A 54 -16.13 6.07 -16.94
C GLN A 54 -16.43 6.01 -15.46
N TRP A 55 -16.27 4.84 -14.84
CA TRP A 55 -16.36 4.66 -13.40
C TRP A 55 -15.35 5.57 -12.65
N ALA A 56 -14.07 5.54 -13.00
CA ALA A 56 -13.05 6.38 -12.35
C ALA A 56 -13.36 7.88 -12.47
N ARG A 57 -13.83 8.35 -13.63
CA ARG A 57 -14.30 9.72 -13.80
C ARG A 57 -15.54 10.02 -12.96
N GLY A 58 -16.40 9.03 -12.73
CA GLY A 58 -17.54 9.12 -11.80
C GLY A 58 -17.07 9.40 -10.37
N VAL A 59 -16.16 8.60 -9.88
CA VAL A 59 -15.53 8.76 -8.56
C VAL A 59 -14.89 10.15 -8.44
N ARG A 60 -14.12 10.58 -9.45
CA ARG A 60 -13.49 11.91 -9.46
C ARG A 60 -14.54 13.03 -9.34
N ARG A 61 -15.63 12.98 -10.12
CA ARG A 61 -16.71 13.98 -10.03
C ARG A 61 -17.35 14.00 -8.64
N THR A 62 -17.50 12.84 -8.01
CA THR A 62 -17.99 12.76 -6.63
C THR A 62 -17.03 13.46 -5.68
N ALA A 63 -15.72 13.17 -5.75
CA ALA A 63 -14.70 13.82 -4.95
C ALA A 63 -14.74 15.35 -5.07
N ASP A 64 -14.81 15.83 -6.31
CA ASP A 64 -14.89 17.28 -6.59
C ASP A 64 -16.17 17.91 -6.03
N ARG A 65 -17.33 17.25 -6.17
CA ARG A 65 -18.64 17.74 -5.71
C ARG A 65 -18.73 17.86 -4.20
N ILE A 66 -18.18 16.88 -3.46
CA ILE A 66 -18.23 16.88 -1.98
C ILE A 66 -17.02 17.58 -1.36
N GLY A 67 -16.05 18.01 -2.17
CA GLY A 67 -14.86 18.71 -1.70
C GLY A 67 -13.92 17.81 -0.89
N LEU A 68 -13.81 16.52 -1.26
CA LEU A 68 -12.91 15.53 -0.63
C LEU A 68 -11.87 15.05 -1.63
N PRO A 69 -10.70 15.71 -1.74
CA PRO A 69 -9.66 15.29 -2.67
C PRO A 69 -9.11 13.91 -2.31
N ILE A 70 -8.69 13.17 -3.34
CA ILE A 70 -7.99 11.89 -3.16
C ILE A 70 -6.50 12.18 -3.21
N THR A 71 -5.80 12.02 -2.09
CA THR A 71 -4.39 12.40 -1.95
C THR A 71 -3.44 11.22 -1.98
N GLN A 72 -3.92 10.03 -1.68
CA GLN A 72 -3.22 8.76 -1.90
C GLN A 72 -4.22 7.67 -2.28
N ALA A 73 -3.74 6.59 -2.83
CA ALA A 73 -4.54 5.44 -3.19
C ALA A 73 -3.73 4.15 -3.07
N HIS A 74 -4.40 3.03 -2.79
CA HIS A 74 -3.78 1.70 -2.77
C HIS A 74 -3.86 1.04 -4.15
N ALA A 75 -2.74 0.55 -4.63
CA ALA A 75 -2.66 -0.25 -5.85
C ALA A 75 -3.35 -1.61 -5.68
N SER A 76 -3.59 -2.29 -6.79
CA SER A 76 -4.01 -3.68 -6.79
C SER A 76 -3.04 -4.53 -5.96
N TRP A 77 -3.59 -5.53 -5.25
CA TRP A 77 -2.80 -6.47 -4.46
C TRP A 77 -2.45 -7.74 -5.23
N GLU A 78 -2.64 -7.73 -6.53
CA GLU A 78 -2.18 -8.84 -7.35
C GLU A 78 -0.66 -8.83 -7.36
N GLN A 79 -0.08 -9.89 -6.82
CA GLN A 79 1.37 -10.00 -6.78
C GLN A 79 1.87 -10.63 -8.08
N ALA A 80 2.86 -10.01 -8.69
CA ALA A 80 3.63 -10.64 -9.73
C ALA A 80 4.46 -11.77 -9.11
N ILE A 81 4.03 -13.01 -9.28
CA ILE A 81 4.75 -14.18 -8.76
C ILE A 81 5.68 -14.70 -9.85
N PRO A 82 6.98 -14.99 -9.56
CA PRO A 82 7.90 -15.48 -10.59
C PRO A 82 7.51 -16.81 -11.25
N ASP A 83 8.10 -17.03 -12.40
CA ASP A 83 7.85 -18.05 -13.43
C ASP A 83 7.64 -19.49 -12.99
N ASP A 84 8.06 -19.89 -11.80
CA ASP A 84 7.89 -21.26 -11.29
C ASP A 84 6.46 -21.61 -10.86
N LEU A 85 5.53 -20.64 -10.87
CA LEU A 85 4.14 -20.82 -10.44
C LEU A 85 3.09 -20.55 -11.52
N HIS A 86 3.47 -20.43 -12.79
CA HIS A 86 2.56 -20.25 -13.94
C HIS A 86 1.55 -19.08 -13.77
N TYR A 87 2.05 -17.92 -13.34
CA TYR A 87 1.21 -16.75 -13.14
C TYR A 87 1.30 -15.80 -14.36
N GLU A 88 0.14 -15.42 -14.90
CA GLU A 88 0.08 -14.35 -15.89
C GLU A 88 0.48 -13.03 -15.23
N SER A 89 1.32 -12.25 -15.91
CA SER A 89 1.76 -10.95 -15.41
C SER A 89 0.56 -10.05 -15.13
N PRO A 90 0.38 -9.49 -13.94
CA PRO A 90 -0.73 -8.59 -13.63
C PRO A 90 -0.54 -7.19 -14.23
N TYR A 91 0.31 -7.04 -15.24
CA TYR A 91 0.70 -5.76 -15.81
C TYR A 91 -0.51 -4.92 -16.27
N GLU A 92 -1.50 -5.53 -16.90
CA GLU A 92 -2.69 -4.82 -17.39
C GLU A 92 -3.49 -4.20 -16.23
N ILE A 93 -3.68 -4.92 -15.14
CA ILE A 93 -4.43 -4.37 -14.00
C ILE A 93 -3.65 -3.24 -13.32
N TYR A 94 -2.32 -3.29 -13.32
CA TYR A 94 -1.49 -2.20 -12.81
C TYR A 94 -1.49 -0.99 -13.74
N GLU A 95 -1.52 -1.17 -15.06
CA GLU A 95 -1.71 -0.07 -15.99
C GLU A 95 -3.07 0.63 -15.76
N ARG A 96 -4.14 -0.15 -15.63
CA ARG A 96 -5.48 0.39 -15.32
C ARG A 96 -5.51 1.10 -13.97
N THR A 97 -4.86 0.52 -12.96
CA THR A 97 -4.79 1.10 -11.61
C THR A 97 -4.05 2.44 -11.62
N MET A 98 -2.91 2.55 -12.30
CA MET A 98 -2.16 3.81 -12.42
C MET A 98 -2.93 4.86 -13.22
N GLU A 99 -3.56 4.47 -14.34
CA GLU A 99 -4.40 5.40 -15.11
C GLU A 99 -5.62 5.86 -14.29
N ALA A 100 -6.26 4.95 -13.54
CA ALA A 100 -7.37 5.31 -12.65
C ALA A 100 -6.91 6.28 -11.56
N CYS A 101 -5.78 6.03 -10.91
CA CYS A 101 -5.18 6.92 -9.93
C CYS A 101 -4.98 8.34 -10.50
N ALA A 102 -4.45 8.45 -11.72
CA ALA A 102 -4.30 9.72 -12.42
C ALA A 102 -5.65 10.39 -12.72
N ILE A 103 -6.68 9.64 -13.17
CA ILE A 103 -8.03 10.15 -13.39
C ILE A 103 -8.63 10.69 -12.09
N LEU A 104 -8.40 10.01 -10.97
CA LEU A 104 -8.82 10.46 -9.64
C LEU A 104 -8.11 11.76 -9.19
N GLY A 105 -7.07 12.18 -9.89
CA GLY A 105 -6.25 13.34 -9.55
C GLY A 105 -5.26 13.08 -8.43
N CYS A 106 -5.00 11.83 -8.16
CA CYS A 106 -4.02 11.36 -7.18
C CYS A 106 -2.70 11.00 -7.86
N ARG A 107 -1.58 11.31 -7.22
CA ARG A 107 -0.24 10.97 -7.70
C ARG A 107 0.47 9.97 -6.80
N GLN A 108 0.00 9.78 -5.58
CA GLN A 108 0.61 8.89 -4.59
C GLN A 108 -0.10 7.55 -4.62
N LEU A 109 0.53 6.54 -5.17
CA LEU A 109 -0.03 5.21 -5.28
C LEU A 109 0.80 4.22 -4.44
N ILE A 110 0.14 3.61 -3.46
CA ILE A 110 0.76 2.73 -2.48
C ILE A 110 0.84 1.31 -3.04
N PHE A 111 2.00 0.71 -2.95
CA PHE A 111 2.29 -0.66 -3.38
C PHE A 111 2.90 -1.45 -2.23
N HIS A 112 2.52 -2.70 -2.13
CA HIS A 112 3.22 -3.65 -1.28
C HIS A 112 4.32 -4.34 -2.09
N PRO A 113 5.54 -4.48 -1.54
CA PRO A 113 6.54 -5.36 -2.11
C PRO A 113 6.00 -6.79 -2.25
N VAL A 114 6.40 -7.49 -3.28
CA VAL A 114 6.02 -8.89 -3.48
C VAL A 114 6.65 -9.75 -2.39
N LEU A 115 5.81 -10.50 -1.70
CA LEU A 115 6.21 -11.47 -0.69
C LEU A 115 5.64 -12.84 -1.08
N TYR A 116 6.47 -13.86 -1.14
CA TYR A 116 6.02 -15.26 -1.29
C TYR A 116 5.48 -15.78 0.05
N LEU A 117 4.34 -15.28 0.50
CA LEU A 117 3.82 -15.57 1.84
C LEU A 117 3.74 -17.07 2.17
N HIS A 118 3.45 -17.92 1.19
CA HIS A 118 3.40 -19.37 1.36
C HIS A 118 4.78 -20.04 1.43
N ARG A 119 5.88 -19.32 1.05
CA ARG A 119 7.26 -19.80 1.07
C ARG A 119 8.16 -18.99 2.00
N MET A 120 7.62 -18.05 2.74
CA MET A 120 8.38 -17.14 3.60
C MET A 120 9.32 -17.81 4.61
N PRO A 121 9.02 -19.02 5.15
CA PRO A 121 9.98 -19.71 6.01
C PRO A 121 11.31 -20.03 5.34
N ASP A 122 11.35 -20.10 4.01
CA ASP A 122 12.59 -20.40 3.27
C ASP A 122 13.40 -19.10 3.02
N ARG A 123 14.27 -18.78 3.95
CA ARG A 123 15.15 -17.59 3.87
C ARG A 123 16.12 -17.61 2.68
N SER A 124 16.38 -18.77 2.07
CA SER A 124 17.24 -18.87 0.89
C SER A 124 16.62 -18.18 -0.32
N LEU A 125 15.31 -17.93 -0.29
CA LEU A 125 14.58 -17.23 -1.35
C LEU A 125 14.67 -15.69 -1.23
N TRP A 126 15.05 -15.13 -0.09
CA TRP A 126 15.01 -13.68 0.15
C TRP A 126 15.83 -12.85 -0.85
N PRO A 127 17.06 -13.22 -1.23
CA PRO A 127 17.79 -12.50 -2.27
C PRO A 127 17.04 -12.50 -3.61
N ARG A 128 16.43 -13.64 -3.99
CA ARG A 128 15.62 -13.76 -5.21
C ARG A 128 14.35 -12.92 -5.15
N ILE A 129 13.71 -12.81 -3.98
CA ILE A 129 12.55 -11.95 -3.76
C ILE A 129 12.94 -10.50 -3.94
N HIS A 130 14.11 -10.09 -3.42
CA HIS A 130 14.62 -8.73 -3.59
C HIS A 130 14.90 -8.42 -5.07
N ASP A 131 15.66 -9.24 -5.77
CA ASP A 131 15.95 -9.07 -7.18
C ASP A 131 14.69 -9.05 -8.04
N TRP A 132 13.69 -9.83 -7.65
CA TRP A 132 12.40 -9.86 -8.30
C TRP A 132 11.64 -8.54 -8.11
N ASN A 133 11.55 -8.02 -6.88
CA ASN A 133 10.91 -6.74 -6.61
C ASN A 133 11.59 -5.60 -7.38
N VAL A 134 12.92 -5.54 -7.38
CA VAL A 134 13.66 -4.54 -8.15
C VAL A 134 13.27 -4.60 -9.63
N ARG A 135 13.29 -5.78 -10.25
CA ARG A 135 12.90 -5.94 -11.66
C ARG A 135 11.44 -5.58 -11.91
N TRP A 136 10.55 -6.06 -11.06
CA TRP A 136 9.11 -5.80 -11.20
C TRP A 136 8.79 -4.31 -11.15
N PHE A 137 9.34 -3.58 -10.18
CA PHE A 137 9.13 -2.15 -10.11
C PHE A 137 9.80 -1.41 -11.28
N HIS A 138 10.93 -1.87 -11.79
CA HIS A 138 11.49 -1.33 -13.04
C HIS A 138 10.54 -1.49 -14.24
N GLU A 139 9.84 -2.61 -14.35
CA GLU A 139 8.83 -2.82 -15.41
C GLU A 139 7.65 -1.86 -15.30
N LEU A 140 7.32 -1.39 -14.08
CA LEU A 140 6.24 -0.45 -13.83
C LEU A 140 6.63 1.03 -14.00
N LEU A 141 7.93 1.38 -14.00
CA LEU A 141 8.38 2.77 -14.11
C LEU A 141 7.86 3.50 -15.37
N PRO A 142 7.83 2.90 -16.56
CA PRO A 142 7.26 3.56 -17.74
C PRO A 142 5.79 3.95 -17.58
N LEU A 143 5.01 3.15 -16.86
CA LEU A 143 3.62 3.48 -16.52
C LEU A 143 3.55 4.62 -15.50
N ALA A 144 4.40 4.58 -14.48
CA ALA A 144 4.48 5.63 -13.48
C ALA A 144 4.85 6.99 -14.12
N GLU A 145 5.76 6.99 -15.09
CA GLU A 145 6.10 8.18 -15.88
C GLU A 145 4.93 8.63 -16.76
N LYS A 146 4.32 7.70 -17.51
CA LYS A 146 3.19 7.96 -18.43
C LYS A 146 2.02 8.63 -17.72
N PHE A 147 1.70 8.19 -16.51
CA PHE A 147 0.54 8.66 -15.75
C PHE A 147 0.89 9.65 -14.63
N ASP A 148 2.16 10.06 -14.53
CA ASP A 148 2.67 10.97 -13.51
C ASP A 148 2.43 10.48 -12.07
N ILE A 149 2.65 9.19 -11.83
CA ILE A 149 2.48 8.51 -10.55
C ILE A 149 3.83 8.44 -9.80
N VAL A 150 3.76 8.57 -8.49
CA VAL A 150 4.81 8.18 -7.55
C VAL A 150 4.40 6.85 -6.91
N ILE A 151 5.22 5.84 -7.07
CA ILE A 151 5.08 4.53 -6.45
C ILE A 151 5.58 4.65 -5.01
N ASN A 152 4.72 4.43 -4.03
CA ASN A 152 5.09 4.44 -2.62
C ASN A 152 5.10 3.00 -2.10
N LEU A 153 6.29 2.50 -1.77
CA LEU A 153 6.45 1.15 -1.24
C LEU A 153 6.17 1.15 0.26
N GLU A 154 5.20 0.36 0.66
CA GLU A 154 4.80 0.24 2.05
C GLU A 154 5.60 -0.85 2.75
N ASN A 155 6.08 -0.58 3.99
CA ASN A 155 6.68 -1.62 4.82
C ASN A 155 5.65 -2.70 5.16
N THR A 156 6.11 -3.93 5.13
CA THR A 156 5.28 -5.11 5.37
C THR A 156 5.44 -5.62 6.80
N PHE A 157 4.63 -6.62 7.13
CA PHE A 157 4.79 -7.42 8.34
C PHE A 157 4.43 -8.89 8.04
N ASP A 158 4.93 -9.80 8.86
CA ASP A 158 4.45 -11.19 8.90
C ASP A 158 4.42 -11.70 10.33
N TYR A 159 3.28 -11.62 10.97
CA TYR A 159 3.06 -12.04 12.35
C TYR A 159 3.34 -13.52 12.61
N ARG A 160 3.32 -14.38 11.58
CA ARG A 160 3.59 -15.83 11.74
C ARG A 160 5.03 -16.09 12.17
N HIS A 161 5.96 -15.23 11.77
CA HIS A 161 7.37 -15.34 12.10
C HIS A 161 7.76 -14.66 13.41
N LEU A 162 6.95 -13.73 13.88
CA LEU A 162 7.15 -13.06 15.15
C LEU A 162 6.77 -13.93 16.36
N GLN A 163 6.29 -15.15 16.12
CA GLN A 163 5.86 -16.05 17.18
C GLN A 163 7.01 -16.73 17.94
N GLN A 164 8.25 -16.69 17.41
CA GLN A 164 9.41 -17.31 18.03
C GLN A 164 10.46 -16.27 18.39
N PRO A 165 10.90 -16.19 19.64
CA PRO A 165 11.99 -15.31 20.02
C PRO A 165 13.28 -15.64 19.24
N GLY A 166 13.86 -14.63 18.59
CA GLY A 166 15.11 -14.77 17.84
C GLY A 166 14.96 -15.05 16.34
N ASP A 167 13.73 -15.09 15.82
CA ASP A 167 13.51 -15.12 14.38
C ASP A 167 13.98 -13.80 13.74
N ALA A 168 14.66 -13.90 12.60
CA ALA A 168 15.00 -12.70 11.84
C ALA A 168 13.74 -12.06 11.24
N PRO A 169 13.69 -10.74 11.14
CA PRO A 169 12.59 -10.05 10.51
C PRO A 169 12.29 -10.59 9.11
N VAL A 170 11.03 -10.57 8.72
CA VAL A 170 10.60 -10.84 7.36
C VAL A 170 11.12 -9.71 6.45
N PRO A 171 11.45 -9.96 5.17
CA PRO A 171 11.88 -8.90 4.27
C PRO A 171 10.88 -7.74 4.21
N TYR A 172 11.42 -6.54 4.06
CA TYR A 172 10.65 -5.28 3.95
C TYR A 172 9.90 -4.87 5.21
N THR A 173 10.29 -5.39 6.36
CA THR A 173 9.79 -4.95 7.67
C THR A 173 10.71 -3.95 8.34
N THR A 174 12.00 -3.92 7.98
CA THR A 174 13.00 -3.02 8.58
C THR A 174 13.23 -1.77 7.74
N ALA A 175 13.71 -0.72 8.37
CA ALA A 175 14.10 0.51 7.68
C ALA A 175 15.16 0.24 6.59
N GLN A 176 16.10 -0.63 6.87
CA GLN A 176 17.20 -0.96 5.96
C GLN A 176 16.72 -1.70 4.72
N ASP A 177 15.88 -2.74 4.87
CA ASP A 177 15.37 -3.53 3.74
C ASP A 177 14.61 -2.66 2.74
N MET A 178 13.80 -1.73 3.25
CA MET A 178 13.03 -0.83 2.41
C MET A 178 13.90 0.18 1.68
N LEU A 179 14.94 0.70 2.34
CA LEU A 179 15.91 1.58 1.68
C LEU A 179 16.72 0.84 0.61
N GLU A 180 17.14 -0.39 0.88
CA GLU A 180 17.83 -1.23 -0.11
C GLU A 180 16.96 -1.45 -1.34
N LEU A 181 15.66 -1.69 -1.17
CA LEU A 181 14.73 -1.84 -2.28
C LEU A 181 14.61 -0.55 -3.11
N VAL A 182 14.35 0.60 -2.46
CA VAL A 182 14.24 1.89 -3.15
C VAL A 182 15.53 2.24 -3.90
N TYR A 183 16.69 2.04 -3.27
CA TYR A 183 17.98 2.31 -3.91
C TYR A 183 18.31 1.30 -5.02
N GLY A 184 17.90 0.05 -4.86
CA GLY A 184 18.03 -0.98 -5.89
C GLY A 184 17.21 -0.65 -7.14
N ILE A 185 16.01 -0.07 -6.98
CA ILE A 185 15.19 0.43 -8.09
C ILE A 185 15.78 1.72 -8.67
N GLY A 186 16.34 2.60 -7.85
CA GLY A 186 17.12 3.76 -8.29
C GLY A 186 16.33 4.82 -9.07
N SER A 187 15.03 5.00 -8.80
CA SER A 187 14.16 5.95 -9.48
C SER A 187 13.57 6.98 -8.52
N ASN A 188 13.52 8.25 -8.93
CA ASN A 188 12.82 9.30 -8.19
C ASN A 188 11.29 9.16 -8.21
N ARG A 189 10.75 8.23 -9.00
CA ARG A 189 9.34 7.85 -9.02
C ARG A 189 8.98 6.82 -7.95
N VAL A 190 9.99 6.32 -7.20
CA VAL A 190 9.77 5.33 -6.13
C VAL A 190 10.17 5.95 -4.81
N GLN A 191 9.24 5.95 -3.88
CA GLN A 191 9.39 6.46 -2.52
C GLN A 191 8.78 5.47 -1.52
N LEU A 192 8.70 5.85 -0.26
CA LEU A 192 8.26 4.99 0.84
C LEU A 192 6.94 5.49 1.43
N CYS A 193 6.11 4.53 1.78
CA CYS A 193 4.97 4.67 2.69
C CYS A 193 5.30 3.99 4.01
N LEU A 194 5.21 4.70 5.12
CA LEU A 194 5.36 4.10 6.44
C LEU A 194 4.00 3.76 7.01
N ASP A 195 3.74 2.46 7.17
CA ASP A 195 2.67 1.98 8.03
C ASP A 195 3.23 1.77 9.45
N THR A 196 2.69 2.55 10.39
CA THR A 196 3.16 2.57 11.78
C THR A 196 2.76 1.31 12.52
N GLY A 197 1.61 0.73 12.22
CA GLY A 197 1.16 -0.53 12.79
C GLY A 197 2.00 -1.71 12.32
N HIS A 198 2.31 -1.79 11.03
CA HIS A 198 3.22 -2.81 10.49
C HIS A 198 4.61 -2.73 11.14
N ALA A 199 5.14 -1.52 11.31
CA ALA A 199 6.41 -1.31 12.00
C ALA A 199 6.33 -1.78 13.47
N HIS A 200 5.25 -1.43 14.17
CA HIS A 200 5.04 -1.78 15.58
C HIS A 200 4.90 -3.30 15.78
N ILE A 201 4.10 -3.98 14.96
CA ILE A 201 3.97 -5.45 14.97
C ILE A 201 5.32 -6.13 14.71
N SER A 202 6.14 -5.55 13.83
CA SER A 202 7.46 -6.05 13.49
C SER A 202 8.53 -5.69 14.52
N GLY A 203 8.17 -5.03 15.62
CA GLY A 203 9.09 -4.64 16.69
C GLY A 203 10.09 -3.56 16.26
N GLN A 204 9.74 -2.75 15.27
CA GLN A 204 10.57 -1.67 14.78
C GLN A 204 10.32 -0.37 15.54
N ASP A 205 11.35 0.45 15.66
CA ASP A 205 11.27 1.81 16.23
C ASP A 205 10.75 2.77 15.15
N VAL A 206 9.48 3.17 15.26
CA VAL A 206 8.82 4.06 14.29
C VAL A 206 9.53 5.42 14.15
N PRO A 207 9.89 6.13 15.24
CA PRO A 207 10.72 7.34 15.17
C PRO A 207 12.06 7.14 14.44
N GLU A 208 12.72 5.99 14.62
CA GLU A 208 13.96 5.68 13.92
C GLU A 208 13.72 5.45 12.42
N MET A 209 12.67 4.73 12.06
CA MET A 209 12.28 4.53 10.65
C MET A 209 12.00 5.88 9.97
N ILE A 210 11.26 6.79 10.60
CA ILE A 210 10.99 8.13 10.08
C ILE A 210 12.31 8.89 9.85
N ARG A 211 13.24 8.84 10.82
CA ARG A 211 14.55 9.49 10.66
C ARG A 211 15.38 8.90 9.52
N ALA A 212 15.38 7.58 9.40
CA ALA A 212 16.12 6.89 8.35
C ALA A 212 15.56 7.17 6.96
N TRP A 213 14.23 7.27 6.84
CA TRP A 213 13.54 7.42 5.56
C TRP A 213 13.27 8.86 5.13
N ARG A 214 13.57 9.85 5.97
CA ARG A 214 13.19 11.26 5.77
C ARG A 214 13.38 11.82 4.35
N GLY A 215 14.33 11.30 3.59
CA GLY A 215 14.59 11.71 2.20
C GLY A 215 13.75 10.96 1.16
N ASN A 216 13.14 9.84 1.55
CA ASN A 216 12.37 8.96 0.69
C ASN A 216 10.93 8.74 1.22
N LEU A 217 10.60 9.23 2.40
CA LEU A 217 9.28 9.10 3.00
C LEU A 217 8.30 10.09 2.35
N ALA A 218 7.26 9.58 1.70
CA ALA A 218 6.28 10.40 1.01
C ALA A 218 4.87 10.32 1.61
N THR A 219 4.47 9.16 2.09
CA THR A 219 3.13 8.90 2.62
C THR A 219 3.20 8.12 3.94
N LEU A 220 2.11 8.17 4.69
CA LEU A 220 1.98 7.51 5.99
C LEU A 220 0.64 6.81 6.09
N HIS A 221 0.64 5.61 6.67
CA HIS A 221 -0.54 4.98 7.25
C HIS A 221 -0.37 5.04 8.78
N LEU A 222 -1.15 5.92 9.41
CA LEU A 222 -1.12 6.09 10.85
C LEU A 222 -2.19 5.23 11.50
N ASN A 223 -1.78 4.13 12.03
CA ASN A 223 -2.62 3.23 12.80
C ASN A 223 -1.84 2.68 14.00
N ASP A 224 -2.53 2.06 14.91
CA ASP A 224 -2.00 1.50 16.15
C ASP A 224 -2.38 0.02 16.28
N ASN A 225 -1.68 -0.70 17.12
CA ASN A 225 -1.97 -2.07 17.53
C ASN A 225 -1.25 -2.40 18.83
N TYR A 226 -1.27 -3.66 19.24
CA TYR A 226 -0.61 -4.10 20.48
C TYR A 226 0.83 -4.58 20.28
N GLY A 227 1.40 -4.37 19.10
CA GLY A 227 2.78 -4.75 18.80
C GLY A 227 3.04 -6.25 19.02
N LEU A 228 4.16 -6.56 19.66
CA LEU A 228 4.58 -7.93 19.95
C LEU A 228 3.90 -8.55 21.19
N ILE A 229 2.86 -7.94 21.76
CA ILE A 229 2.20 -8.40 22.96
C ILE A 229 1.27 -9.58 22.65
N ARG A 230 1.60 -10.75 23.15
CA ARG A 230 0.75 -11.97 23.03
C ARG A 230 -0.47 -11.89 23.97
N PRO A 231 -1.63 -12.48 23.63
CA PRO A 231 -1.92 -13.28 22.42
C PRO A 231 -2.41 -12.48 21.22
N VAL A 232 -2.49 -11.15 21.31
CA VAL A 232 -3.04 -10.29 20.24
C VAL A 232 -1.90 -9.91 19.31
N PHE A 233 -1.82 -10.63 18.22
CA PHE A 233 -0.74 -10.55 17.24
C PHE A 233 -1.35 -10.33 15.87
N GLU A 234 -2.00 -9.19 15.70
CA GLU A 234 -2.80 -8.91 14.52
C GLU A 234 -2.58 -7.48 14.05
N ASP A 235 -2.69 -7.30 12.77
CA ASP A 235 -2.76 -5.99 12.14
C ASP A 235 -4.16 -5.39 12.35
N LEU A 236 -4.35 -4.80 13.51
CA LEU A 236 -5.66 -4.36 14.00
C LEU A 236 -6.10 -3.01 13.43
N HIS A 237 -5.20 -2.22 12.86
CA HIS A 237 -5.49 -0.88 12.36
C HIS A 237 -6.29 -0.03 13.37
N LEU A 238 -5.92 -0.07 14.64
CA LEU A 238 -6.57 0.74 15.68
C LEU A 238 -6.31 2.23 15.43
N PHE A 239 -7.19 3.07 15.93
CA PHE A 239 -6.90 4.51 15.96
C PHE A 239 -5.66 4.78 16.82
N PRO A 240 -4.80 5.76 16.42
CA PRO A 240 -3.65 6.17 17.21
C PRO A 240 -4.01 6.44 18.68
N GLY A 241 -3.26 5.81 19.59
CA GLY A 241 -3.49 5.89 21.03
C GLY A 241 -4.47 4.86 21.60
N TYR A 242 -5.02 3.95 20.78
CA TYR A 242 -5.85 2.83 21.25
C TYR A 242 -5.08 1.52 21.39
N GLY A 243 -3.88 1.45 20.88
CA GLY A 243 -2.94 0.36 21.07
C GLY A 243 -1.82 0.71 22.04
N THR A 244 -0.61 0.29 21.70
CA THR A 244 0.60 0.46 22.53
C THR A 244 1.75 1.18 21.82
N LEU A 245 1.51 1.73 20.64
CA LEU A 245 2.49 2.55 19.92
C LEU A 245 2.65 3.90 20.65
N GLU A 246 3.90 4.26 21.04
CA GLU A 246 4.25 5.50 21.73
C GLU A 246 4.82 6.57 20.78
#